data_9cbc9352835a6e6999574532cee41286
#
_entry.id   9cbc9352835a6e6999574532cee41286
#
_cell.length_a   1.000
_cell.length_b   1.000
_cell.length_c   1.000
_cell.angle_alpha   90.00
_cell.angle_beta   90.00
_cell.angle_gamma   90.00
#
_symmetry.space_group_name_H-M   'P 1'
#
loop_
_entity.id
_entity.type
_entity.pdbx_description
1 polymer ?
#
loop_
_entity_poly.entity_id
_entity_poly.type
_entity_poly.pdbx_seq_one_letter_code
_entity_poly.pdbx_strand_id
1 'polypeptide(L)'
;MKRFIALFAALAIALVASANDRPVRYDQLPTRAKNFIEEYFPSHSFSYAKYDNSIGDNNYDVVFTDGTEIEFNRRGEWRKINCKRGSIVPASLFPTSIVSYLGQHHPTQNIVEADRDALRWEVKLTNGIEYTFDRHGQIKWMDD
;
A
#
# COMPACT_ATOMS: atom_id res chain seq x y z
N MET A 1 -11.39 3.54 15.55
CA MET A 1 -11.21 4.73 14.69
C MET A 1 -10.76 4.29 13.30
N LYS A 2 -11.65 4.40 12.35
CA LYS A 2 -11.40 4.04 10.96
C LYS A 2 -10.67 5.18 10.24
N ARG A 3 -9.37 5.32 10.49
CA ARG A 3 -8.58 6.39 9.86
C ARG A 3 -7.86 5.97 8.59
N PHE A 4 -7.87 4.69 8.31
CA PHE A 4 -6.91 4.10 7.42
C PHE A 4 -7.33 4.09 5.95
N ILE A 5 -8.56 3.80 5.68
CA ILE A 5 -8.98 3.37 4.33
C ILE A 5 -9.59 4.50 3.50
N ALA A 6 -10.02 5.56 4.16
CA ALA A 6 -10.64 6.69 3.45
C ALA A 6 -9.69 7.40 2.48
N LEU A 7 -8.36 7.25 2.69
CA LEU A 7 -7.37 7.91 1.83
C LEU A 7 -7.11 7.20 0.50
N PHE A 8 -7.26 5.87 0.45
CA PHE A 8 -7.06 5.14 -0.80
C PHE A 8 -8.26 5.21 -1.74
N ALA A 9 -9.47 5.30 -1.19
CA ALA A 9 -10.69 5.41 -2.00
C ALA A 9 -10.76 6.73 -2.78
N ALA A 10 -10.11 7.78 -2.28
CA ALA A 10 -10.07 9.08 -2.95
C ALA A 10 -9.12 9.10 -4.16
N LEU A 11 -8.14 8.21 -4.20
CA LEU A 11 -7.17 8.15 -5.30
C LEU A 11 -7.77 7.54 -6.58
N ALA A 12 -8.70 6.60 -6.44
CA ALA A 12 -9.34 5.93 -7.57
C ALA A 12 -10.28 6.85 -8.36
N ILE A 13 -10.71 7.96 -7.77
CA ILE A 13 -11.67 8.89 -8.38
C ILE A 13 -10.99 10.13 -8.96
N ALA A 14 -9.75 10.38 -8.59
CA ALA A 14 -9.05 11.59 -9.01
C ALA A 14 -8.35 11.43 -10.36
N LEU A 15 -9.15 11.27 -11.41
CA LEU A 15 -8.77 11.65 -12.78
C LEU A 15 -8.72 13.18 -12.96
N VAL A 16 -8.89 13.93 -11.87
CA VAL A 16 -8.65 15.37 -11.86
C VAL A 16 -7.21 15.57 -11.43
N ALA A 17 -6.32 15.73 -12.41
CA ALA A 17 -4.94 16.10 -12.15
C ALA A 17 -4.93 17.37 -11.28
N SER A 18 -4.46 17.26 -10.05
CA SER A 18 -4.10 18.44 -9.27
C SER A 18 -2.95 19.15 -9.98
N ALA A 19 -2.83 20.46 -9.83
CA ALA A 19 -1.77 21.25 -10.47
C ALA A 19 -0.35 20.78 -10.11
N ASN A 20 -0.22 19.95 -9.07
CA ASN A 20 1.05 19.43 -8.57
C ASN A 20 1.33 17.99 -9.01
N ASP A 21 0.34 17.31 -9.58
CA ASP A 21 0.49 15.96 -10.09
C ASP A 21 1.04 15.96 -11.50
N ARG A 22 1.98 15.09 -11.78
CA ARG A 22 2.46 14.87 -13.16
C ARG A 22 2.48 13.41 -13.50
N PRO A 23 2.07 13.01 -14.72
CA PRO A 23 2.19 11.64 -15.16
C PRO A 23 3.66 11.20 -15.23
N VAL A 24 3.90 9.93 -14.90
CA VAL A 24 5.23 9.33 -14.88
C VAL A 24 5.15 8.00 -15.61
N ARG A 25 6.12 7.73 -16.49
CA ARG A 25 6.26 6.42 -17.13
C ARG A 25 6.89 5.43 -16.16
N TYR A 26 6.67 4.14 -16.40
CA TYR A 26 7.26 3.09 -15.57
C TYR A 26 8.79 3.22 -15.45
N ASP A 27 9.47 3.52 -16.56
CA ASP A 27 10.92 3.68 -16.59
C ASP A 27 11.43 4.90 -15.81
N GLN A 28 10.56 5.83 -15.48
CA GLN A 28 10.87 7.03 -14.68
C GLN A 28 10.68 6.83 -13.18
N LEU A 29 10.12 5.69 -12.77
CA LEU A 29 10.01 5.36 -11.35
C LEU A 29 11.41 5.14 -10.74
N PRO A 30 11.59 5.45 -9.44
CA PRO A 30 12.83 5.09 -8.76
C PRO A 30 13.16 3.61 -8.94
N THR A 31 14.44 3.30 -9.12
CA THR A 31 14.90 1.91 -9.30
C THR A 31 14.40 0.99 -8.20
N ARG A 32 14.41 1.46 -6.96
CA ARG A 32 13.92 0.69 -5.81
C ARG A 32 12.43 0.34 -5.95
N ALA A 33 11.61 1.27 -6.43
CA ALA A 33 10.18 1.02 -6.68
C ALA A 33 9.98 -0.02 -7.78
N LYS A 34 10.73 0.08 -8.88
CA LYS A 34 10.67 -0.91 -9.97
C LYS A 34 11.06 -2.31 -9.49
N ASN A 35 12.16 -2.41 -8.74
CA ASN A 35 12.61 -3.68 -8.18
C ASN A 35 11.56 -4.28 -7.23
N PHE A 36 10.93 -3.45 -6.41
CA PHE A 36 9.85 -3.86 -5.53
C PHE A 36 8.67 -4.45 -6.31
N ILE A 37 8.22 -3.76 -7.35
CA ILE A 37 7.11 -4.22 -8.19
C ILE A 37 7.45 -5.57 -8.84
N GLU A 38 8.65 -5.70 -9.38
CA GLU A 38 9.10 -6.91 -10.07
C GLU A 38 9.24 -8.10 -9.11
N GLU A 39 9.64 -7.84 -7.86
CA GLU A 39 9.80 -8.89 -6.85
C GLU A 39 8.46 -9.35 -6.24
N TYR A 40 7.60 -8.40 -5.88
CA TYR A 40 6.40 -8.68 -5.08
C TYR A 40 5.09 -8.68 -5.88
N PHE A 41 5.09 -8.05 -7.04
CA PHE A 41 3.91 -7.94 -7.90
C PHE A 41 4.23 -8.28 -9.36
N PRO A 42 4.95 -9.40 -9.63
CA PRO A 42 5.46 -9.69 -10.96
C PRO A 42 4.37 -9.99 -12.00
N SER A 43 3.20 -10.44 -11.55
CA SER A 43 2.07 -10.75 -12.44
C SER A 43 1.14 -9.56 -12.68
N HIS A 44 1.38 -8.43 -12.03
CA HIS A 44 0.56 -7.22 -12.19
C HIS A 44 1.03 -6.43 -13.41
N SER A 45 0.06 -5.99 -14.22
CA SER A 45 0.34 -5.17 -15.40
C SER A 45 0.21 -3.69 -15.04
N PHE A 46 1.25 -2.92 -15.32
CA PHE A 46 1.27 -1.48 -15.10
C PHE A 46 0.21 -0.78 -15.96
N SER A 47 -0.56 0.09 -15.36
CA SER A 47 -1.55 0.93 -16.05
C SER A 47 -1.05 2.37 -16.18
N TYR A 48 -0.85 3.05 -15.06
CA TYR A 48 -0.29 4.40 -15.06
C TYR A 48 0.37 4.72 -13.71
N ALA A 49 1.17 5.77 -13.70
CA ALA A 49 1.73 6.32 -12.48
C ALA A 49 1.73 7.83 -12.52
N LYS A 50 1.72 8.44 -11.35
CA LYS A 50 1.86 9.89 -11.20
C LYS A 50 2.82 10.21 -10.05
N TYR A 51 3.46 11.35 -10.15
CA TYR A 51 4.26 11.93 -9.09
C TYR A 51 3.53 13.13 -8.52
N ASP A 52 3.29 13.09 -7.22
CA ASP A 52 2.73 14.19 -6.45
C ASP A 52 3.85 14.89 -5.71
N ASN A 53 4.04 16.17 -5.98
CA ASN A 53 5.03 17.00 -5.31
C ASN A 53 4.40 18.07 -4.42
N SER A 54 3.20 17.83 -3.92
CA SER A 54 2.55 18.72 -2.94
C SER A 54 3.47 18.95 -1.73
N ILE A 55 3.31 20.10 -1.09
CA ILE A 55 4.12 20.47 0.08
C ILE A 55 4.01 19.39 1.16
N GLY A 56 5.12 18.76 1.50
CA GLY A 56 5.19 17.70 2.52
C GLY A 56 4.91 16.29 2.01
N ASP A 57 4.58 16.14 0.73
CA ASP A 57 4.23 14.85 0.16
C ASP A 57 4.91 14.72 -1.21
N ASN A 58 5.97 13.93 -1.29
CA ASN A 58 6.70 13.66 -2.53
C ASN A 58 6.59 12.16 -2.82
N ASN A 59 5.46 11.76 -3.40
CA ASN A 59 5.12 10.37 -3.60
C ASN A 59 4.94 10.00 -5.07
N TYR A 60 5.22 8.74 -5.38
CA TYR A 60 4.85 8.12 -6.64
C TYR A 60 3.66 7.21 -6.40
N ASP A 61 2.56 7.45 -7.09
CA ASP A 61 1.38 6.60 -7.05
C ASP A 61 1.36 5.74 -8.31
N VAL A 62 1.39 4.43 -8.12
CA VAL A 62 1.40 3.45 -9.21
C VAL A 62 0.08 2.69 -9.20
N VAL A 63 -0.58 2.63 -10.36
CA VAL A 63 -1.85 1.91 -10.54
C VAL A 63 -1.67 0.81 -11.57
N PHE A 64 -2.15 -0.38 -11.24
CA PHE A 64 -2.13 -1.55 -12.12
C PHE A 64 -3.49 -1.77 -12.78
N THR A 65 -3.52 -2.59 -13.83
CA THR A 65 -4.73 -2.81 -14.63
C THR A 65 -5.87 -3.46 -13.86
N ASP A 66 -5.57 -4.20 -12.78
CA ASP A 66 -6.59 -4.79 -11.89
C ASP A 66 -7.13 -3.79 -10.85
N GLY A 67 -6.63 -2.55 -10.84
CA GLY A 67 -6.99 -1.52 -9.88
C GLY A 67 -6.13 -1.51 -8.63
N THR A 68 -5.20 -2.43 -8.46
CA THR A 68 -4.23 -2.41 -7.36
C THR A 68 -3.41 -1.14 -7.41
N GLU A 69 -3.19 -0.52 -6.26
CA GLU A 69 -2.45 0.74 -6.14
C GLU A 69 -1.31 0.60 -5.14
N ILE A 70 -0.14 1.15 -5.48
CA ILE A 70 1.01 1.22 -4.58
C ILE A 70 1.53 2.65 -4.56
N GLU A 71 1.68 3.20 -3.36
CA GLU A 71 2.32 4.49 -3.13
C GLU A 71 3.75 4.27 -2.66
N PHE A 72 4.69 4.90 -3.33
CA PHE A 72 6.11 4.93 -2.96
C PHE A 72 6.53 6.35 -2.58
N ASN A 73 7.42 6.48 -1.61
CA ASN A 73 8.04 7.77 -1.35
C ASN A 73 9.04 8.11 -2.48
N ARG A 74 9.62 9.30 -2.44
CA ARG A 74 10.56 9.75 -3.49
C ARG A 74 11.82 8.88 -3.64
N ARG A 75 12.13 8.05 -2.62
CA ARG A 75 13.26 7.11 -2.66
C ARG A 75 12.87 5.74 -3.22
N GLY A 76 11.59 5.54 -3.51
CA GLY A 76 11.08 4.26 -4.00
C GLY A 76 10.77 3.25 -2.91
N GLU A 77 10.63 3.68 -1.66
CA GLU A 77 10.16 2.83 -0.56
C GLU A 77 8.64 2.84 -0.50
N TRP A 78 8.02 1.66 -0.44
CA TRP A 78 6.55 1.60 -0.41
C TRP A 78 6.01 2.15 0.92
N ARG A 79 4.87 2.83 0.83
CA ARG A 79 4.16 3.43 1.96
C ARG A 79 2.76 2.88 2.10
N LYS A 80 2.07 2.67 0.98
CA LYS A 80 0.69 2.17 0.96
C LYS A 80 0.53 1.16 -0.17
N ILE A 81 -0.24 0.10 0.10
CA ILE A 81 -0.61 -0.91 -0.88
C ILE A 81 -2.09 -1.16 -0.72
N ASN A 82 -2.84 -1.07 -1.81
CA ASN A 82 -4.27 -1.37 -1.86
C ASN A 82 -4.54 -2.36 -2.99
N CYS A 83 -4.68 -3.63 -2.63
CA CYS A 83 -4.93 -4.69 -3.59
C CYS A 83 -6.40 -4.78 -3.96
N LYS A 84 -6.69 -5.06 -5.22
CA LYS A 84 -8.04 -5.17 -5.79
C LYS A 84 -8.20 -6.52 -6.48
N ARG A 85 -9.47 -6.91 -6.68
CA ARG A 85 -9.87 -8.06 -7.51
C ARG A 85 -9.18 -9.37 -7.16
N GLY A 86 -9.13 -9.69 -5.86
CA GLY A 86 -8.53 -10.93 -5.38
C GLY A 86 -7.01 -10.91 -5.23
N SER A 87 -6.36 -9.82 -5.55
CA SER A 87 -4.95 -9.62 -5.26
C SER A 87 -4.71 -9.47 -3.76
N ILE A 88 -3.58 -9.90 -3.27
CA ILE A 88 -3.23 -9.84 -1.84
C ILE A 88 -1.86 -9.19 -1.65
N VAL A 89 -1.65 -8.59 -0.48
CA VAL A 89 -0.35 -8.05 -0.08
C VAL A 89 0.52 -9.21 0.41
N PRO A 90 1.74 -9.41 -0.15
CA PRO A 90 2.60 -10.49 0.30
C PRO A 90 2.96 -10.38 1.78
N ALA A 91 2.78 -11.49 2.52
CA ALA A 91 3.08 -11.54 3.95
C ALA A 91 4.56 -11.29 4.28
N SER A 92 5.46 -11.60 3.33
CA SER A 92 6.90 -11.38 3.48
C SER A 92 7.31 -9.91 3.61
N LEU A 93 6.41 -8.97 3.32
CA LEU A 93 6.66 -7.53 3.48
C LEU A 93 6.58 -7.07 4.93
N PHE A 94 6.04 -7.90 5.83
CA PHE A 94 5.75 -7.53 7.21
C PHE A 94 6.72 -8.18 8.20
N PRO A 95 6.94 -7.54 9.36
CA PRO A 95 7.66 -8.17 10.46
C PRO A 95 7.01 -9.52 10.83
N THR A 96 7.84 -10.47 11.26
CA THR A 96 7.38 -11.81 11.67
C THR A 96 6.32 -11.75 12.76
N SER A 97 6.42 -10.80 13.69
CA SER A 97 5.45 -10.60 14.76
C SER A 97 4.03 -10.31 14.25
N ILE A 98 3.91 -9.50 13.20
CA ILE A 98 2.62 -9.21 12.56
C ILE A 98 2.08 -10.45 11.86
N VAL A 99 2.91 -11.13 11.07
CA VAL A 99 2.51 -12.33 10.35
C VAL A 99 2.06 -13.43 11.31
N SER A 100 2.81 -13.63 12.40
CA SER A 100 2.46 -14.62 13.43
C SER A 100 1.15 -14.28 14.13
N TYR A 101 0.96 -13.01 14.50
CA TYR A 101 -0.28 -12.57 15.13
C TYR A 101 -1.51 -12.83 14.24
N LEU A 102 -1.42 -12.41 12.98
CA LEU A 102 -2.52 -12.58 12.02
C LEU A 102 -2.77 -14.06 11.71
N GLY A 103 -1.71 -14.87 11.61
CA GLY A 103 -1.82 -16.30 11.39
C GLY A 103 -2.49 -17.04 12.54
N GLN A 104 -2.33 -16.59 13.78
CA GLN A 104 -2.97 -17.17 14.96
C GLN A 104 -4.44 -16.76 15.08
N HIS A 105 -4.76 -15.52 14.77
CA HIS A 105 -6.11 -14.97 14.98
C HIS A 105 -7.00 -15.06 13.73
N HIS A 106 -6.40 -15.03 12.53
CA HIS A 106 -7.10 -15.02 11.24
C HIS A 106 -6.40 -15.92 10.22
N PRO A 107 -6.32 -17.24 10.47
CA PRO A 107 -5.51 -18.16 9.64
C PRO A 107 -6.00 -18.28 8.20
N THR A 108 -7.25 -17.91 7.91
CA THR A 108 -7.84 -18.00 6.57
C THR A 108 -7.95 -16.67 5.86
N GLN A 109 -7.51 -15.58 6.48
CA GLN A 109 -7.58 -14.24 5.91
C GLN A 109 -6.25 -13.82 5.29
N ASN A 110 -6.32 -12.99 4.26
CA ASN A 110 -5.15 -12.38 3.63
C ASN A 110 -5.16 -10.87 3.90
N ILE A 111 -4.00 -10.25 3.82
CA ILE A 111 -3.88 -8.79 3.87
C ILE A 111 -4.19 -8.25 2.48
N VAL A 112 -5.12 -7.30 2.38
CA VAL A 112 -5.52 -6.66 1.12
C VAL A 112 -5.15 -5.18 1.07
N GLU A 113 -4.96 -4.55 2.23
CA GLU A 113 -4.44 -3.18 2.32
C GLU A 113 -3.37 -3.09 3.39
N ALA A 114 -2.35 -2.31 3.14
CA ALA A 114 -1.27 -2.04 4.08
C ALA A 114 -0.83 -0.58 3.99
N ASP A 115 -0.52 -0.01 5.15
CA ASP A 115 0.05 1.34 5.27
C ASP A 115 1.13 1.28 6.34
N ARG A 116 2.22 1.96 6.09
CA ARG A 116 3.30 2.04 7.08
C ARG A 116 3.96 3.41 7.10
N ASP A 117 4.38 3.81 8.28
CA ASP A 117 5.25 4.97 8.49
C ASP A 117 6.34 4.63 9.51
N ALA A 118 7.05 5.63 10.00
CA ALA A 118 8.14 5.43 10.97
C ALA A 118 7.65 4.91 12.33
N LEU A 119 6.36 5.01 12.63
CA LEU A 119 5.80 4.74 13.95
C LEU A 119 4.91 3.51 14.01
N ARG A 120 4.30 3.11 12.89
CA ARG A 120 3.26 2.09 12.91
C ARG A 120 3.07 1.39 11.57
N TRP A 121 2.38 0.26 11.66
CA TRP A 121 1.87 -0.52 10.55
C TRP A 121 0.35 -0.58 10.67
N GLU A 122 -0.35 -0.41 9.59
CA GLU A 122 -1.80 -0.61 9.53
C GLU A 122 -2.11 -1.62 8.43
N VAL A 123 -2.99 -2.58 8.71
CA VAL A 123 -3.38 -3.61 7.75
C VAL A 123 -4.89 -3.80 7.75
N LYS A 124 -5.42 -4.16 6.58
CA LYS A 124 -6.80 -4.61 6.43
C LYS A 124 -6.81 -6.00 5.84
N LEU A 125 -7.63 -6.85 6.44
CA LEU A 125 -7.80 -8.23 6.00
C LEU A 125 -8.96 -8.37 5.02
N THR A 126 -9.03 -9.52 4.35
CA THR A 126 -10.08 -9.84 3.36
C THR A 126 -11.49 -9.74 3.94
N ASN A 127 -11.65 -10.05 5.24
CA ASN A 127 -12.94 -9.93 5.94
C ASN A 127 -13.30 -8.52 6.40
N GLY A 128 -12.45 -7.53 6.12
CA GLY A 128 -12.67 -6.12 6.47
C GLY A 128 -12.12 -5.69 7.82
N ILE A 129 -11.60 -6.58 8.62
CA ILE A 129 -11.00 -6.26 9.93
C ILE A 129 -9.68 -5.50 9.70
N GLU A 130 -9.49 -4.45 10.47
CA GLU A 130 -8.30 -3.60 10.43
C GLU A 130 -7.52 -3.71 11.73
N TYR A 131 -6.18 -3.79 11.61
CA TYR A 131 -5.27 -3.79 12.75
C TYR A 131 -4.27 -2.67 12.63
N THR A 132 -3.93 -2.10 13.78
CA THR A 132 -2.78 -1.19 13.92
C THR A 132 -1.75 -1.84 14.84
N PHE A 133 -0.51 -1.91 14.36
CA PHE A 133 0.65 -2.37 15.10
C PHE A 133 1.63 -1.22 15.27
N ASP A 134 2.41 -1.24 16.35
CA ASP A 134 3.50 -0.28 16.51
C ASP A 134 4.67 -0.61 15.54
N ARG A 135 5.71 0.20 15.55
CA ARG A 135 6.88 0.02 14.67
C ARG A 135 7.62 -1.30 14.90
N HIS A 136 7.43 -1.94 16.06
CA HIS A 136 8.02 -3.23 16.40
C HIS A 136 7.11 -4.42 16.04
N GLY A 137 5.94 -4.14 15.46
CA GLY A 137 4.97 -5.16 15.10
C GLY A 137 4.14 -5.68 16.26
N GLN A 138 4.05 -4.93 17.36
CA GLN A 138 3.16 -5.24 18.48
C GLN A 138 1.79 -4.63 18.25
N ILE A 139 0.74 -5.37 18.60
CA ILE A 139 -0.64 -4.90 18.44
C ILE A 139 -0.90 -3.62 19.26
N LYS A 140 -1.56 -2.64 18.63
CA LYS A 140 -2.06 -1.43 19.32
C LYS A 140 -3.57 -1.47 19.46
N TRP A 141 -4.30 -1.68 18.35
CA TRP A 141 -5.76 -1.84 18.36
C TRP A 141 -6.25 -2.53 17.09
N MET A 142 -7.52 -2.94 17.15
CA MET A 142 -8.25 -3.59 16.06
C MET A 142 -9.56 -2.84 15.84
N ASP A 143 -9.92 -2.64 14.57
CA ASP A 143 -11.24 -2.15 14.15
C ASP A 143 -11.92 -3.20 13.24
N ASP A 144 -13.21 -3.38 13.43
CA ASP A 144 -14.05 -4.27 12.62
C ASP A 144 -15.19 -3.52 11.89
#